data_b251720109d10da049770dffc18d02a2
#
_entry.id   b251720109d10da049770dffc18d02a2
#
_cell.length_a   1.000
_cell.length_b   1.000
_cell.length_c   1.000
_cell.angle_alpha   90.00
_cell.angle_beta   90.00
_cell.angle_gamma   90.00
#
_symmetry.space_group_name_H-M   'P 1'
#
loop_
_entity.id
_entity.type
_entity.pdbx_description
1 polymer ?
#
loop_
_entity_poly.entity_id
_entity_poly.type
_entity_poly.pdbx_seq_one_letter_code
_entity_poly.pdbx_strand_id
1 'polypeptide(L)'
;MRSLLLCLLAATWLSSTFAAPAVPSSTGKKVVGYYIGWARDARSFPPEKIDATKLTHINYAFANIVDGKVAMGDPVADVANFAGLRALKKANPKLKLLVSVGGWNWSKHFSDVALTPASRKRFADSAVAYMQTHQIDGVDLDWEFPVGGGAQGNSARPEDKQNFTLLLQAVRSALDAAGKKTRTHYLLTIASSPGPDFVKNTELHEVAQTVDWINIMGYDFHGTFSKRSGPNAPLFPDAADDVQGSASVLNVSGGVAGHIKAGVPLNKIVLGMPFYGYVWQGCTNAKNGEYQTCTGPAKGTWEEGSLEYSDIAANYLNKPGFTRYWNAATKTPSLWNPDGGIYIAYDDAESIGLKLDYVVQQKLGGVMIWEITTDRDRSLLTPIAARMLGAP
;
A
#
# COMPACT_ATOMS: atom_id res chain seq x y z
N MET A 1 90.76 19.45 -7.02
CA MET A 1 90.02 18.47 -6.23
C MET A 1 88.69 19.07 -5.90
N ARG A 2 87.62 18.69 -6.65
CA ARG A 2 86.24 19.18 -6.48
C ARG A 2 85.38 17.98 -6.21
N SER A 3 84.81 17.88 -4.94
CA SER A 3 83.89 16.85 -4.52
C SER A 3 82.51 17.20 -5.03
N LEU A 4 81.90 16.28 -5.80
CA LEU A 4 80.47 16.33 -6.15
C LEU A 4 79.64 15.71 -5.00
N LEU A 5 78.72 16.50 -4.46
CA LEU A 5 77.66 15.99 -3.57
C LEU A 5 76.42 15.60 -4.40
N LEU A 6 76.08 14.32 -4.41
CA LEU A 6 74.79 13.81 -4.98
C LEU A 6 73.68 13.95 -3.93
N CYS A 7 72.70 14.80 -4.20
CA CYS A 7 71.40 14.81 -3.44
C CYS A 7 70.46 13.80 -4.05
N LEU A 8 70.15 12.72 -3.31
CA LEU A 8 69.03 11.83 -3.64
C LEU A 8 67.71 12.47 -3.13
N LEU A 9 66.84 12.81 -4.05
CA LEU A 9 65.45 13.18 -3.78
C LEU A 9 64.60 11.91 -3.71
N ALA A 10 64.17 11.52 -2.53
CA ALA A 10 63.18 10.45 -2.33
C ALA A 10 61.76 11.00 -2.57
N ALA A 11 61.12 10.60 -3.66
CA ALA A 11 59.73 10.89 -3.93
C ALA A 11 58.81 9.94 -3.15
N THR A 12 58.16 10.45 -2.12
CA THR A 12 57.13 9.72 -1.38
C THR A 12 55.80 9.78 -2.16
N TRP A 13 55.40 8.65 -2.72
CA TRP A 13 54.04 8.48 -3.28
C TRP A 13 53.03 8.34 -2.14
N LEU A 14 52.20 9.36 -1.93
CA LEU A 14 51.01 9.26 -1.10
C LEU A 14 49.91 8.50 -1.87
N SER A 15 49.70 7.23 -1.56
CA SER A 15 48.57 6.44 -2.04
C SER A 15 47.33 6.91 -1.34
N SER A 16 46.53 7.76 -1.98
CA SER A 16 45.15 8.06 -1.54
C SER A 16 44.29 6.85 -1.79
N THR A 17 44.01 6.09 -0.73
CA THR A 17 42.97 5.06 -0.75
C THR A 17 41.61 5.74 -0.79
N PHE A 18 40.97 5.77 -1.96
CA PHE A 18 39.56 6.06 -2.06
C PHE A 18 38.79 4.96 -1.32
N ALA A 19 38.21 5.28 -0.17
CA ALA A 19 37.26 4.40 0.49
C ALA A 19 36.07 4.22 -0.46
N ALA A 20 35.74 2.97 -0.80
CA ALA A 20 34.54 2.65 -1.51
C ALA A 20 33.35 3.21 -0.72
N PRO A 21 32.32 3.79 -1.39
CA PRO A 21 31.14 4.27 -0.68
C PRO A 21 30.56 3.14 0.15
N ALA A 22 30.34 3.40 1.44
CA ALA A 22 29.73 2.44 2.35
C ALA A 22 28.38 2.01 1.76
N VAL A 23 28.19 0.71 1.55
CA VAL A 23 26.87 0.14 1.19
C VAL A 23 25.91 0.54 2.31
N PRO A 24 24.82 1.27 2.02
CA PRO A 24 23.88 1.66 3.05
C PRO A 24 23.37 0.42 3.78
N SER A 25 23.50 0.40 5.10
CA SER A 25 22.88 -0.64 5.92
C SER A 25 21.38 -0.63 5.66
N SER A 26 20.76 -1.80 5.46
CA SER A 26 19.32 -1.90 5.26
C SER A 26 18.60 -1.14 6.39
N THR A 27 17.69 -0.25 6.06
CA THR A 27 16.98 0.59 7.02
C THR A 27 16.04 -0.20 7.92
N GLY A 28 15.82 -1.49 7.63
CA GLY A 28 14.82 -2.34 8.30
C GLY A 28 13.38 -1.98 7.94
N LYS A 29 13.18 -1.00 7.04
CA LYS A 29 11.86 -0.60 6.58
C LYS A 29 11.27 -1.61 5.60
N LYS A 30 9.94 -1.73 5.61
CA LYS A 30 9.20 -2.56 4.65
C LYS A 30 8.82 -1.73 3.43
N VAL A 31 8.88 -2.35 2.24
CA VAL A 31 8.23 -1.90 1.02
C VAL A 31 7.33 -3.03 0.57
N VAL A 32 6.04 -2.88 0.84
CA VAL A 32 5.01 -3.89 0.56
C VAL A 32 4.28 -3.48 -0.71
N GLY A 33 4.25 -4.31 -1.72
CA GLY A 33 3.49 -4.06 -2.95
C GLY A 33 2.29 -4.98 -3.06
N TYR A 34 1.08 -4.45 -3.28
CA TYR A 34 -0.04 -5.28 -3.70
C TYR A 34 0.06 -5.55 -5.19
N TYR A 35 -0.08 -6.83 -5.55
CA TYR A 35 -0.16 -7.29 -6.93
C TYR A 35 -1.53 -7.91 -7.15
N ILE A 36 -2.32 -7.31 -8.05
CA ILE A 36 -3.69 -7.73 -8.32
C ILE A 36 -3.73 -8.93 -9.30
N GLY A 37 -4.47 -9.97 -8.96
CA GLY A 37 -4.52 -11.22 -9.71
C GLY A 37 -4.92 -11.06 -11.19
N TRP A 38 -5.84 -10.14 -11.46
CA TRP A 38 -6.34 -9.85 -12.82
C TRP A 38 -5.39 -9.00 -13.68
N ALA A 39 -4.28 -8.50 -13.13
CA ALA A 39 -3.33 -7.71 -13.92
C ALA A 39 -2.61 -8.53 -14.98
N ARG A 40 -2.41 -9.84 -14.74
CA ARG A 40 -1.74 -10.75 -15.67
C ARG A 40 -2.31 -10.64 -17.09
N ASP A 41 -3.61 -10.82 -17.21
CA ASP A 41 -4.30 -10.91 -18.49
C ASP A 41 -4.98 -9.57 -18.86
N ALA A 42 -5.82 -9.03 -17.99
CA ALA A 42 -6.56 -7.81 -18.27
C ALA A 42 -5.66 -6.58 -18.47
N ARG A 43 -4.50 -6.49 -17.78
CA ARG A 43 -3.56 -5.38 -17.89
C ARG A 43 -2.25 -5.73 -18.58
N SER A 44 -2.11 -6.96 -19.07
CA SER A 44 -0.88 -7.49 -19.67
C SER A 44 0.36 -7.27 -18.80
N PHE A 45 0.17 -7.44 -17.48
CA PHE A 45 1.24 -7.27 -16.49
C PHE A 45 1.39 -8.55 -15.64
N PRO A 46 2.01 -9.61 -16.19
CA PRO A 46 2.28 -10.82 -15.42
C PRO A 46 3.37 -10.57 -14.35
N PRO A 47 3.46 -11.43 -13.30
CA PRO A 47 4.41 -11.27 -12.20
C PRO A 47 5.88 -11.08 -12.64
N GLU A 48 6.27 -11.62 -13.76
CA GLU A 48 7.63 -11.52 -14.31
C GLU A 48 8.04 -10.08 -14.65
N LYS A 49 7.09 -9.15 -14.78
CA LYS A 49 7.34 -7.72 -14.98
C LYS A 49 7.62 -6.95 -13.68
N ILE A 50 7.37 -7.55 -12.53
CA ILE A 50 7.63 -6.93 -11.22
C ILE A 50 9.13 -6.85 -10.99
N ASP A 51 9.62 -5.66 -10.64
CA ASP A 51 10.99 -5.48 -10.13
C ASP A 51 11.04 -5.84 -8.64
N ALA A 52 11.20 -7.13 -8.37
CA ALA A 52 11.23 -7.65 -7.01
C ALA A 52 12.43 -7.18 -6.18
N THR A 53 13.44 -6.53 -6.79
CA THR A 53 14.59 -5.96 -6.06
C THR A 53 14.21 -4.70 -5.28
N LYS A 54 13.11 -4.06 -5.66
CA LYS A 54 12.58 -2.83 -5.06
C LYS A 54 11.52 -3.09 -3.97
N LEU A 55 11.21 -4.36 -3.70
CA LEU A 55 10.18 -4.78 -2.75
C LEU A 55 10.75 -5.70 -1.68
N THR A 56 10.21 -5.61 -0.47
CA THR A 56 10.46 -6.58 0.60
C THR A 56 9.37 -7.64 0.68
N HIS A 57 8.14 -7.24 0.34
CA HIS A 57 6.95 -8.09 0.41
C HIS A 57 6.06 -7.84 -0.80
N ILE A 58 5.38 -8.90 -1.26
CA ILE A 58 4.28 -8.81 -2.22
C ILE A 58 3.05 -9.45 -1.58
N ASN A 59 1.97 -8.68 -1.50
CA ASN A 59 0.64 -9.16 -1.14
C ASN A 59 -0.12 -9.45 -2.43
N TYR A 60 -0.42 -10.73 -2.68
CA TYR A 60 -1.24 -11.16 -3.82
C TYR A 60 -2.72 -10.87 -3.55
N ALA A 61 -3.32 -10.00 -4.31
CA ALA A 61 -4.70 -9.55 -4.17
C ALA A 61 -5.58 -10.10 -5.31
N PHE A 62 -6.59 -10.93 -5.05
CA PHE A 62 -7.04 -11.37 -3.73
C PHE A 62 -7.39 -12.85 -3.72
N ALA A 63 -7.45 -13.45 -2.54
CA ALA A 63 -8.19 -14.68 -2.29
C ALA A 63 -9.59 -14.36 -1.77
N ASN A 64 -10.55 -15.22 -2.09
CA ASN A 64 -11.95 -15.09 -1.66
C ASN A 64 -12.23 -15.93 -0.41
N ILE A 65 -13.41 -15.75 0.17
CA ILE A 65 -13.98 -16.60 1.22
C ILE A 65 -15.17 -17.36 0.64
N VAL A 66 -15.02 -18.68 0.48
CA VAL A 66 -16.06 -19.58 -0.03
C VAL A 66 -16.33 -20.68 1.00
N ASP A 67 -17.56 -20.87 1.39
CA ASP A 67 -17.98 -21.87 2.41
C ASP A 67 -17.17 -21.78 3.72
N GLY A 68 -16.83 -20.54 4.11
CA GLY A 68 -16.07 -20.24 5.32
C GLY A 68 -14.58 -20.61 5.24
N LYS A 69 -14.02 -20.75 4.05
CA LYS A 69 -12.63 -21.10 3.78
C LYS A 69 -11.99 -20.10 2.81
N VAL A 70 -10.69 -19.91 2.92
CA VAL A 70 -9.89 -19.19 1.94
C VAL A 70 -9.86 -19.99 0.64
N ALA A 71 -10.20 -19.36 -0.47
CA ALA A 71 -10.28 -19.96 -1.79
C ALA A 71 -9.64 -19.04 -2.85
N MET A 72 -9.24 -19.61 -3.98
CA MET A 72 -8.78 -18.83 -5.14
C MET A 72 -9.90 -17.92 -5.65
N GLY A 73 -9.52 -16.72 -6.07
CA GLY A 73 -10.44 -15.80 -6.75
C GLY A 73 -10.67 -16.21 -8.20
N ASP A 74 -9.59 -16.47 -8.92
CA ASP A 74 -9.56 -17.02 -10.26
C ASP A 74 -8.59 -18.21 -10.31
N PRO A 75 -9.11 -19.46 -10.26
CA PRO A 75 -8.24 -20.65 -10.20
C PRO A 75 -7.27 -20.78 -11.38
N VAL A 76 -7.58 -20.24 -12.55
CA VAL A 76 -6.69 -20.30 -13.72
C VAL A 76 -5.58 -19.26 -13.62
N ALA A 77 -5.94 -18.00 -13.41
CA ALA A 77 -4.98 -16.92 -13.29
C ALA A 77 -4.12 -17.06 -12.05
N ASP A 78 -4.70 -17.46 -10.91
CA ASP A 78 -4.01 -17.54 -9.60
C ASP A 78 -2.88 -18.59 -9.65
N VAL A 79 -3.11 -19.77 -10.25
CA VAL A 79 -2.07 -20.80 -10.38
C VAL A 79 -0.86 -20.26 -11.16
N ALA A 80 -1.11 -19.59 -12.29
CA ALA A 80 -0.04 -19.00 -13.11
C ALA A 80 0.66 -17.84 -12.40
N ASN A 81 -0.09 -16.99 -11.69
CA ASN A 81 0.46 -15.88 -10.91
C ASN A 81 1.35 -16.36 -9.78
N PHE A 82 0.90 -17.33 -8.99
CA PHE A 82 1.75 -17.89 -7.92
C PHE A 82 3.00 -18.58 -8.45
N ALA A 83 2.94 -19.20 -9.65
CA ALA A 83 4.15 -19.74 -10.28
C ALA A 83 5.17 -18.64 -10.60
N GLY A 84 4.73 -17.52 -11.20
CA GLY A 84 5.57 -16.36 -11.49
C GLY A 84 6.12 -15.70 -10.21
N LEU A 85 5.27 -15.49 -9.19
CA LEU A 85 5.70 -14.91 -7.91
C LEU A 85 6.74 -15.79 -7.20
N ARG A 86 6.58 -17.13 -7.22
CA ARG A 86 7.61 -18.04 -6.67
C ARG A 86 8.92 -17.97 -7.45
N ALA A 87 8.88 -17.75 -8.77
CA ALA A 87 10.09 -17.54 -9.56
C ALA A 87 10.82 -16.24 -9.15
N LEU A 88 10.09 -15.15 -8.88
CA LEU A 88 10.66 -13.92 -8.32
C LEU A 88 11.30 -14.16 -6.95
N LYS A 89 10.65 -14.90 -6.06
CA LYS A 89 11.19 -15.25 -4.75
C LYS A 89 12.44 -16.12 -4.86
N LYS A 90 12.50 -17.04 -5.83
CA LYS A 90 13.70 -17.84 -6.09
C LYS A 90 14.88 -16.96 -6.53
N ALA A 91 14.62 -15.92 -7.34
CA ALA A 91 15.62 -14.94 -7.76
C ALA A 91 16.01 -13.98 -6.62
N ASN A 92 15.06 -13.61 -5.76
CA ASN A 92 15.27 -12.77 -4.57
C ASN A 92 14.78 -13.51 -3.31
N PRO A 93 15.63 -14.33 -2.65
CA PRO A 93 15.22 -15.11 -1.47
C PRO A 93 14.80 -14.28 -0.25
N LYS A 94 15.10 -12.98 -0.22
CA LYS A 94 14.65 -12.07 0.83
C LYS A 94 13.20 -11.62 0.65
N LEU A 95 12.68 -11.72 -0.57
CA LEU A 95 11.29 -11.36 -0.87
C LEU A 95 10.33 -12.29 -0.13
N LYS A 96 9.31 -11.71 0.50
CA LYS A 96 8.23 -12.44 1.15
C LYS A 96 6.96 -12.31 0.32
N LEU A 97 6.22 -13.40 0.22
CA LEU A 97 4.95 -13.46 -0.51
C LEU A 97 3.82 -13.75 0.48
N LEU A 98 2.80 -12.92 0.47
CA LEU A 98 1.57 -13.13 1.23
C LEU A 98 0.39 -13.22 0.26
N VAL A 99 -0.68 -13.88 0.69
CA VAL A 99 -1.99 -13.73 0.06
C VAL A 99 -2.82 -12.75 0.87
N SER A 100 -3.41 -11.77 0.21
CA SER A 100 -4.44 -10.91 0.81
C SER A 100 -5.81 -11.54 0.57
N VAL A 101 -6.58 -11.69 1.64
CA VAL A 101 -7.93 -12.28 1.63
C VAL A 101 -8.94 -11.17 1.80
N GLY A 102 -9.92 -11.06 0.90
CA GLY A 102 -11.00 -10.09 0.99
C GLY A 102 -10.87 -8.95 0.00
N GLY A 103 -10.56 -7.74 0.48
CA GLY A 103 -10.66 -6.50 -0.29
C GLY A 103 -12.11 -6.06 -0.46
N TRP A 104 -12.32 -4.96 -1.19
CA TRP A 104 -13.64 -4.34 -1.35
C TRP A 104 -14.73 -5.31 -1.80
N ASN A 105 -14.43 -6.14 -2.81
CA ASN A 105 -15.43 -7.00 -3.44
C ASN A 105 -15.65 -8.34 -2.72
N TRP A 106 -14.71 -8.79 -1.88
CA TRP A 106 -14.78 -10.13 -1.28
C TRP A 106 -14.76 -10.14 0.25
N SER A 107 -15.06 -9.00 0.88
CA SER A 107 -15.23 -8.89 2.33
C SER A 107 -16.58 -9.39 2.86
N LYS A 108 -17.50 -9.78 1.95
CA LYS A 108 -18.89 -10.15 2.29
C LYS A 108 -19.03 -11.14 3.45
N HIS A 109 -18.16 -12.14 3.52
CA HIS A 109 -18.29 -13.26 4.45
C HIS A 109 -17.36 -13.19 5.67
N PHE A 110 -16.63 -12.09 5.87
CA PHE A 110 -15.75 -11.97 7.03
C PHE A 110 -16.50 -12.01 8.36
N SER A 111 -17.62 -11.29 8.48
CA SER A 111 -18.41 -11.29 9.69
C SER A 111 -18.94 -12.69 10.02
N ASP A 112 -19.24 -13.52 9.02
CA ASP A 112 -19.72 -14.89 9.21
C ASP A 112 -18.58 -15.82 9.66
N VAL A 113 -17.40 -15.72 9.07
CA VAL A 113 -16.25 -16.56 9.47
C VAL A 113 -15.66 -16.12 10.81
N ALA A 114 -15.83 -14.85 11.19
CA ALA A 114 -15.38 -14.34 12.47
C ALA A 114 -16.31 -14.68 13.65
N LEU A 115 -17.57 -15.08 13.40
CA LEU A 115 -18.65 -15.13 14.37
C LEU A 115 -18.41 -16.13 15.50
N THR A 116 -18.04 -17.37 15.20
CA THR A 116 -17.94 -18.44 16.19
C THR A 116 -16.52 -19.03 16.27
N PRO A 117 -16.14 -19.66 17.39
CA PRO A 117 -14.86 -20.38 17.47
C PRO A 117 -14.68 -21.43 16.37
N ALA A 118 -15.75 -22.12 15.98
CA ALA A 118 -15.72 -23.15 14.95
C ALA A 118 -15.50 -22.56 13.55
N SER A 119 -16.18 -21.43 13.22
CA SER A 119 -16.00 -20.75 11.94
C SER A 119 -14.61 -20.12 11.84
N ARG A 120 -14.11 -19.47 12.90
CA ARG A 120 -12.73 -18.93 12.97
C ARG A 120 -11.69 -20.02 12.79
N LYS A 121 -11.87 -21.17 13.45
CA LYS A 121 -10.93 -22.31 13.27
C LYS A 121 -10.95 -22.83 11.84
N ARG A 122 -12.12 -23.00 11.22
CA ARG A 122 -12.25 -23.46 9.82
C ARG A 122 -11.52 -22.51 8.87
N PHE A 123 -11.73 -21.21 9.05
CA PHE A 123 -11.06 -20.18 8.26
C PHE A 123 -9.53 -20.24 8.45
N ALA A 124 -9.05 -20.24 9.70
CA ALA A 124 -7.64 -20.27 10.03
C ALA A 124 -6.92 -21.50 9.48
N ASP A 125 -7.52 -22.70 9.63
CA ASP A 125 -6.98 -23.92 9.07
C ASP A 125 -6.87 -23.85 7.53
N SER A 126 -7.90 -23.28 6.87
CA SER A 126 -7.89 -23.12 5.42
C SER A 126 -6.88 -22.09 4.93
N ALA A 127 -6.67 -21.00 5.68
CA ALA A 127 -5.66 -20.00 5.38
C ALA A 127 -4.24 -20.61 5.41
N VAL A 128 -3.96 -21.44 6.42
CA VAL A 128 -2.68 -22.19 6.51
C VAL A 128 -2.54 -23.18 5.36
N ALA A 129 -3.60 -23.94 5.04
CA ALA A 129 -3.58 -24.88 3.93
C ALA A 129 -3.33 -24.17 2.59
N TYR A 130 -4.00 -23.03 2.35
CA TYR A 130 -3.80 -22.20 1.17
C TYR A 130 -2.36 -21.70 1.07
N MET A 131 -1.83 -21.12 2.16
CA MET A 131 -0.46 -20.64 2.24
C MET A 131 0.56 -21.76 1.91
N GLN A 132 0.38 -22.95 2.47
CA GLN A 132 1.26 -24.10 2.24
C GLN A 132 1.17 -24.62 0.81
N THR A 133 -0.03 -24.73 0.25
CA THR A 133 -0.27 -25.18 -1.14
C THR A 133 0.44 -24.28 -2.13
N HIS A 134 0.38 -22.96 -1.92
CA HIS A 134 0.99 -22.00 -2.81
C HIS A 134 2.45 -21.64 -2.46
N GLN A 135 2.99 -22.22 -1.37
CA GLN A 135 4.38 -22.03 -0.92
C GLN A 135 4.73 -20.55 -0.69
N ILE A 136 3.84 -19.85 0.01
CA ILE A 136 3.97 -18.43 0.36
C ILE A 136 4.28 -18.26 1.85
N ASP A 137 4.62 -17.05 2.29
CA ASP A 137 5.20 -16.74 3.60
C ASP A 137 4.20 -16.25 4.63
N GLY A 138 2.95 -16.01 4.23
CA GLY A 138 1.97 -15.47 5.17
C GLY A 138 0.62 -15.14 4.55
N VAL A 139 -0.21 -14.55 5.39
CA VAL A 139 -1.58 -14.16 5.06
C VAL A 139 -1.79 -12.70 5.49
N ASP A 140 -2.42 -11.93 4.64
CA ASP A 140 -2.92 -10.60 4.90
C ASP A 140 -4.45 -10.65 4.94
N LEU A 141 -5.10 -10.01 5.90
CA LEU A 141 -6.56 -9.92 5.95
C LEU A 141 -7.00 -8.50 5.62
N ASP A 142 -7.73 -8.37 4.54
CA ASP A 142 -8.28 -7.11 4.05
C ASP A 142 -9.81 -7.13 4.21
N TRP A 143 -10.26 -6.94 5.45
CA TRP A 143 -11.69 -6.89 5.78
C TRP A 143 -12.22 -5.46 5.71
N GLU A 144 -13.04 -5.20 4.70
CA GLU A 144 -13.63 -3.88 4.44
C GLU A 144 -15.16 -3.87 4.65
N PHE A 145 -15.71 -3.57 5.88
CA PHE A 145 -14.96 -3.34 7.12
C PHE A 145 -15.67 -4.03 8.28
N PRO A 146 -15.01 -4.32 9.41
CA PRO A 146 -15.68 -4.80 10.62
C PRO A 146 -16.76 -3.83 11.10
N VAL A 147 -17.89 -4.35 11.57
CA VAL A 147 -19.06 -3.62 12.08
C VAL A 147 -19.89 -2.91 11.00
N GLY A 148 -19.27 -2.47 9.90
CA GLY A 148 -20.02 -1.83 8.81
C GLY A 148 -19.17 -0.87 7.97
N GLY A 149 -19.78 -0.31 6.97
CA GLY A 149 -19.09 0.39 5.89
C GLY A 149 -18.71 -0.58 4.77
N GLY A 150 -17.96 -0.38 3.82
CA GLY A 150 -17.59 -1.30 2.76
C GLY A 150 -18.68 -1.52 1.71
N ALA A 151 -18.51 -2.53 0.88
CA ALA A 151 -19.38 -2.80 -0.25
C ALA A 151 -20.80 -3.18 0.19
N GLN A 152 -21.79 -2.79 -0.62
CA GLN A 152 -23.19 -3.14 -0.37
C GLN A 152 -23.36 -4.66 -0.36
N GLY A 153 -24.06 -5.17 0.67
CA GLY A 153 -24.34 -6.60 0.83
C GLY A 153 -23.29 -7.35 1.66
N ASN A 154 -22.27 -6.67 2.19
CA ASN A 154 -21.39 -7.26 3.18
C ASN A 154 -22.16 -7.58 4.46
N SER A 155 -21.94 -8.77 5.04
CA SER A 155 -22.40 -9.10 6.38
C SER A 155 -21.66 -8.23 7.40
N ALA A 156 -22.39 -7.63 8.33
CA ALA A 156 -21.83 -6.79 9.38
C ALA A 156 -22.60 -6.95 10.70
N ARG A 157 -21.89 -6.97 11.81
CA ARG A 157 -22.44 -7.15 13.17
C ARG A 157 -21.69 -6.24 14.14
N PRO A 158 -22.34 -5.70 15.18
CA PRO A 158 -21.64 -4.95 16.24
C PRO A 158 -20.51 -5.75 16.91
N GLU A 159 -20.67 -7.07 17.02
CA GLU A 159 -19.70 -7.99 17.61
C GLU A 159 -18.44 -8.18 16.74
N ASP A 160 -18.45 -7.73 15.50
CA ASP A 160 -17.31 -7.82 14.60
C ASP A 160 -16.09 -7.11 15.16
N LYS A 161 -16.28 -6.08 15.99
CA LYS A 161 -15.21 -5.40 16.71
C LYS A 161 -14.31 -6.38 17.47
N GLN A 162 -14.91 -7.22 18.31
CA GLN A 162 -14.20 -8.25 19.07
C GLN A 162 -13.89 -9.47 18.21
N ASN A 163 -14.84 -9.86 17.35
CA ASN A 163 -14.70 -11.05 16.51
C ASN A 163 -13.52 -10.93 15.53
N PHE A 164 -13.19 -9.72 15.08
CA PHE A 164 -12.00 -9.50 14.24
C PHE A 164 -10.71 -9.83 15.00
N THR A 165 -10.56 -9.35 16.23
CA THR A 165 -9.45 -9.72 17.11
C THR A 165 -9.36 -11.23 17.30
N LEU A 166 -10.48 -11.88 17.61
CA LEU A 166 -10.54 -13.33 17.81
C LEU A 166 -10.23 -14.11 16.53
N LEU A 167 -10.63 -13.63 15.36
CA LEU A 167 -10.29 -14.22 14.07
C LEU A 167 -8.78 -14.15 13.83
N LEU A 168 -8.16 -12.99 14.05
CA LEU A 168 -6.73 -12.80 13.90
C LEU A 168 -5.93 -13.70 14.86
N GLN A 169 -6.37 -13.82 16.12
CA GLN A 169 -5.76 -14.74 17.10
C GLN A 169 -5.85 -16.20 16.66
N ALA A 170 -6.97 -16.62 16.07
CA ALA A 170 -7.15 -17.97 15.55
C ALA A 170 -6.19 -18.22 14.36
N VAL A 171 -6.07 -17.26 13.42
CA VAL A 171 -5.15 -17.35 12.28
C VAL A 171 -3.70 -17.36 12.77
N ARG A 172 -3.32 -16.46 13.70
CA ARG A 172 -1.97 -16.43 14.28
C ARG A 172 -1.60 -17.75 14.94
N SER A 173 -2.50 -18.31 15.76
CA SER A 173 -2.29 -19.61 16.40
C SER A 173 -2.07 -20.75 15.40
N ALA A 174 -2.85 -20.77 14.32
CA ALA A 174 -2.70 -21.78 13.26
C ALA A 174 -1.39 -21.61 12.49
N LEU A 175 -1.00 -20.38 12.15
CA LEU A 175 0.27 -20.06 11.51
C LEU A 175 1.47 -20.44 12.40
N ASP A 176 1.39 -20.16 13.71
CA ASP A 176 2.45 -20.53 14.68
C ASP A 176 2.58 -22.06 14.81
N ALA A 177 1.45 -22.78 14.83
CA ALA A 177 1.47 -24.24 14.85
C ALA A 177 2.11 -24.84 13.59
N ALA A 178 1.84 -24.25 12.41
CA ALA A 178 2.49 -24.63 11.17
C ALA A 178 3.99 -24.26 11.20
N GLY A 179 4.31 -23.06 11.68
CA GLY A 179 5.67 -22.54 11.77
C GLY A 179 6.58 -23.35 12.69
N LYS A 180 6.05 -23.89 13.79
CA LYS A 180 6.80 -24.82 14.67
C LYS A 180 7.30 -26.05 13.92
N LYS A 181 6.51 -26.57 12.95
CA LYS A 181 6.89 -27.75 12.16
C LYS A 181 7.98 -27.43 11.13
N THR A 182 7.95 -26.23 10.56
CA THR A 182 8.87 -25.80 9.49
C THR A 182 10.03 -24.95 10.01
N ARG A 183 10.05 -24.57 11.29
CA ARG A 183 10.97 -23.61 11.92
C ARG A 183 10.95 -22.25 11.21
N THR A 184 9.77 -21.83 10.79
CA THR A 184 9.54 -20.59 10.04
C THR A 184 8.51 -19.73 10.76
N HIS A 185 8.77 -18.43 10.90
CA HIS A 185 7.72 -17.47 11.28
C HIS A 185 6.92 -17.10 10.05
N TYR A 186 5.65 -17.52 9.98
CA TYR A 186 4.73 -17.11 8.93
C TYR A 186 4.08 -15.79 9.31
N LEU A 187 3.97 -14.90 8.34
CA LEU A 187 3.50 -13.54 8.53
C LEU A 187 1.97 -13.48 8.59
N LEU A 188 1.47 -12.60 9.45
CA LEU A 188 0.07 -12.21 9.51
C LEU A 188 -0.02 -10.70 9.51
N THR A 189 -0.72 -10.12 8.54
CA THR A 189 -0.92 -8.68 8.41
C THR A 189 -2.37 -8.34 8.16
N ILE A 190 -2.71 -7.07 8.23
CA ILE A 190 -4.03 -6.56 7.84
C ILE A 190 -3.89 -5.30 6.99
N ALA A 191 -4.88 -5.06 6.12
CA ALA A 191 -5.20 -3.74 5.62
C ALA A 191 -6.15 -3.04 6.60
N SER A 192 -5.99 -1.74 6.77
CA SER A 192 -6.73 -0.95 7.74
C SER A 192 -7.16 0.37 7.13
N SER A 193 -8.44 0.73 7.28
CA SER A 193 -8.90 2.07 6.89
C SER A 193 -8.27 3.14 7.77
N PRO A 194 -7.88 4.30 7.20
CA PRO A 194 -7.40 5.44 7.97
C PRO A 194 -8.51 6.16 8.73
N GLY A 195 -9.77 5.85 8.44
CA GLY A 195 -10.93 6.56 8.97
C GLY A 195 -11.18 6.31 10.47
N PRO A 196 -11.77 7.30 11.18
CA PRO A 196 -12.04 7.19 12.61
C PRO A 196 -13.03 6.07 12.97
N ASP A 197 -13.91 5.71 12.06
CA ASP A 197 -14.87 4.61 12.28
C ASP A 197 -14.16 3.26 12.36
N PHE A 198 -13.14 3.02 11.55
CA PHE A 198 -12.34 1.80 11.67
C PHE A 198 -11.62 1.73 13.03
N VAL A 199 -11.01 2.83 13.45
CA VAL A 199 -10.35 2.93 14.78
C VAL A 199 -11.34 2.66 15.92
N LYS A 200 -12.57 3.17 15.82
CA LYS A 200 -13.63 2.95 16.80
C LYS A 200 -14.15 1.49 16.79
N ASN A 201 -14.26 0.92 15.61
CA ASN A 201 -14.89 -0.38 15.35
C ASN A 201 -13.92 -1.56 15.42
N THR A 202 -12.66 -1.33 15.81
CA THR A 202 -11.63 -2.37 15.98
C THR A 202 -10.94 -2.24 17.33
N GLU A 203 -10.36 -3.34 17.82
CA GLU A 203 -9.53 -3.37 19.04
C GLU A 203 -8.06 -3.29 18.60
N LEU A 204 -7.65 -2.12 18.06
CA LEU A 204 -6.35 -1.95 17.39
C LEU A 204 -5.14 -2.28 18.27
N HIS A 205 -5.24 -2.08 19.58
CA HIS A 205 -4.17 -2.48 20.51
C HIS A 205 -3.97 -4.01 20.48
N GLU A 206 -5.03 -4.78 20.64
CA GLU A 206 -5.04 -6.25 20.65
C GLU A 206 -4.69 -6.81 19.27
N VAL A 207 -5.21 -6.18 18.22
CA VAL A 207 -4.84 -6.49 16.83
C VAL A 207 -3.33 -6.33 16.65
N ALA A 208 -2.75 -5.21 17.09
CA ALA A 208 -1.32 -4.95 16.96
C ALA A 208 -0.44 -5.93 17.76
N GLN A 209 -0.96 -6.52 18.86
CA GLN A 209 -0.26 -7.60 19.57
C GLN A 209 -0.22 -8.91 18.74
N THR A 210 -1.21 -9.11 17.88
CA THR A 210 -1.45 -10.37 17.16
C THR A 210 -0.77 -10.40 15.79
N VAL A 211 -0.77 -9.27 15.06
CA VAL A 211 -0.25 -9.17 13.69
C VAL A 211 1.20 -8.71 13.66
N ASP A 212 1.90 -9.01 12.57
CA ASP A 212 3.28 -8.55 12.35
C ASP A 212 3.33 -7.04 12.06
N TRP A 213 2.39 -6.54 11.26
CA TRP A 213 2.18 -5.11 11.02
C TRP A 213 0.79 -4.84 10.44
N ILE A 214 0.45 -3.56 10.35
CA ILE A 214 -0.81 -3.03 9.84
C ILE A 214 -0.51 -2.13 8.64
N ASN A 215 -1.09 -2.45 7.48
CA ASN A 215 -1.04 -1.64 6.27
C ASN A 215 -2.18 -0.62 6.33
N ILE A 216 -1.90 0.65 6.65
CA ILE A 216 -2.93 1.69 6.64
C ILE A 216 -3.15 2.13 5.19
N MET A 217 -4.37 2.00 4.68
CA MET A 217 -4.80 2.46 3.35
C MET A 217 -4.86 4.00 3.33
N GLY A 218 -3.72 4.65 3.18
CA GLY A 218 -3.55 6.11 3.25
C GLY A 218 -4.03 6.82 1.98
N TYR A 219 -5.20 6.44 1.45
CA TYR A 219 -5.80 6.91 0.21
C TYR A 219 -7.33 6.79 0.27
N ASP A 220 -8.02 7.16 -0.82
CA ASP A 220 -9.47 7.21 -0.94
C ASP A 220 -10.14 8.20 0.04
N PHE A 221 -9.42 9.27 0.41
CA PHE A 221 -10.00 10.33 1.24
C PHE A 221 -11.01 11.15 0.44
N HIS A 222 -10.73 11.42 -0.86
CA HIS A 222 -11.69 11.85 -1.86
C HIS A 222 -11.59 10.92 -3.07
N GLY A 223 -12.74 10.62 -3.65
CA GLY A 223 -12.85 9.75 -4.81
C GLY A 223 -14.15 10.00 -5.58
N THR A 224 -14.27 9.39 -6.75
CA THR A 224 -15.44 9.56 -7.63
C THR A 224 -16.72 8.89 -7.15
N PHE A 225 -16.69 8.23 -6.00
CA PHE A 225 -17.86 7.88 -5.21
C PHE A 225 -18.61 9.11 -4.66
N SER A 226 -18.01 10.30 -4.75
CA SER A 226 -18.57 11.59 -4.45
C SER A 226 -18.51 12.52 -5.68
N LYS A 227 -19.53 13.39 -5.83
CA LYS A 227 -19.49 14.46 -6.83
C LYS A 227 -18.56 15.61 -6.46
N ARG A 228 -18.02 15.63 -5.24
CA ARG A 228 -17.06 16.61 -4.79
C ARG A 228 -15.65 16.15 -5.09
N SER A 229 -14.91 16.93 -5.85
CA SER A 229 -13.49 16.70 -6.11
C SER A 229 -12.64 16.98 -4.86
N GLY A 230 -11.46 16.40 -4.80
CA GLY A 230 -10.50 16.62 -3.73
C GLY A 230 -9.32 15.67 -3.84
N PRO A 231 -8.27 15.84 -3.03
CA PRO A 231 -7.07 15.01 -3.08
C PRO A 231 -7.35 13.56 -2.65
N ASN A 232 -6.86 12.60 -3.43
CA ASN A 232 -6.97 11.17 -3.14
C ASN A 232 -6.28 10.80 -1.82
N ALA A 233 -5.05 11.30 -1.61
CA ALA A 233 -4.21 10.92 -0.47
C ALA A 233 -3.53 12.15 0.17
N PRO A 234 -4.30 13.09 0.78
CA PRO A 234 -3.75 14.27 1.43
C PRO A 234 -2.87 13.88 2.61
N LEU A 235 -1.60 14.36 2.64
CA LEU A 235 -0.69 14.05 3.74
C LEU A 235 -1.13 14.73 5.03
N PHE A 236 -1.57 15.98 4.93
CA PHE A 236 -2.02 16.80 6.05
C PHE A 236 -3.41 17.39 5.79
N PRO A 237 -4.12 17.86 6.82
CA PRO A 237 -5.41 18.50 6.65
C PRO A 237 -5.31 19.81 5.89
N ASP A 238 -6.37 20.16 5.16
CA ASP A 238 -6.58 21.46 4.53
C ASP A 238 -7.83 22.11 5.12
N ALA A 239 -7.69 23.34 5.63
CA ALA A 239 -8.83 24.11 6.14
C ALA A 239 -9.83 24.52 5.05
N ALA A 240 -9.41 24.45 3.78
CA ALA A 240 -10.29 24.72 2.63
C ALA A 240 -11.19 23.52 2.27
N ASP A 241 -10.90 22.33 2.81
CA ASP A 241 -11.78 21.17 2.71
C ASP A 241 -12.89 21.29 3.76
N ASP A 242 -14.07 21.72 3.31
CA ASP A 242 -15.24 21.99 4.16
C ASP A 242 -16.12 20.77 4.42
N VAL A 243 -15.63 19.56 4.15
CA VAL A 243 -16.31 18.32 4.56
C VAL A 243 -16.42 18.28 6.07
N GLN A 244 -17.64 18.50 6.57
CA GLN A 244 -18.00 18.81 7.94
C GLN A 244 -17.24 17.97 9.00
N GLY A 245 -16.38 18.65 9.78
CA GLY A 245 -15.72 18.08 10.96
C GLY A 245 -14.67 17.01 10.68
N SER A 246 -14.58 16.51 9.47
CA SER A 246 -13.74 15.38 9.09
C SER A 246 -12.39 15.76 8.49
N ALA A 247 -12.25 16.97 7.92
CA ALA A 247 -11.01 17.41 7.26
C ALA A 247 -9.78 17.32 8.18
N SER A 248 -9.95 17.55 9.48
CA SER A 248 -8.85 17.44 10.46
C SER A 248 -8.37 16.02 10.70
N VAL A 249 -9.16 14.99 10.40
CA VAL A 249 -8.86 13.57 10.64
C VAL A 249 -8.85 12.72 9.38
N LEU A 250 -9.57 13.12 8.32
CA LEU A 250 -9.59 12.42 7.04
C LEU A 250 -8.41 12.87 6.15
N ASN A 251 -7.23 12.49 6.56
CA ASN A 251 -5.96 12.65 5.86
C ASN A 251 -4.97 11.61 6.40
N VAL A 252 -3.85 11.44 5.71
CA VAL A 252 -2.84 10.45 6.07
C VAL A 252 -2.33 10.63 7.50
N SER A 253 -1.97 11.87 7.88
CA SER A 253 -1.44 12.13 9.23
C SER A 253 -2.49 11.90 10.32
N GLY A 254 -3.75 12.22 10.06
CA GLY A 254 -4.89 11.95 10.95
C GLY A 254 -5.12 10.45 11.14
N GLY A 255 -5.11 9.68 10.06
CA GLY A 255 -5.23 8.22 10.11
C GLY A 255 -4.11 7.56 10.90
N VAL A 256 -2.86 7.95 10.65
CA VAL A 256 -1.69 7.47 11.42
C VAL A 256 -1.81 7.84 12.90
N ALA A 257 -2.17 9.09 13.21
CA ALA A 257 -2.34 9.56 14.59
C ALA A 257 -3.46 8.79 15.32
N GLY A 258 -4.57 8.48 14.63
CA GLY A 258 -5.66 7.65 15.16
C GLY A 258 -5.18 6.25 15.58
N HIS A 259 -4.40 5.58 14.73
CA HIS A 259 -3.83 4.27 15.03
C HIS A 259 -2.83 4.30 16.19
N ILE A 260 -1.94 5.31 16.22
CA ILE A 260 -1.00 5.50 17.34
C ILE A 260 -1.77 5.70 18.65
N LYS A 261 -2.78 6.58 18.66
CA LYS A 261 -3.62 6.84 19.84
C LYS A 261 -4.36 5.59 20.30
N ALA A 262 -4.74 4.72 19.37
CA ALA A 262 -5.37 3.42 19.66
C ALA A 262 -4.36 2.34 20.13
N GLY A 263 -3.09 2.67 20.30
CA GLY A 263 -2.06 1.79 20.88
C GLY A 263 -1.26 0.96 19.87
N VAL A 264 -1.32 1.27 18.57
CA VAL A 264 -0.49 0.59 17.55
C VAL A 264 0.96 1.09 17.64
N PRO A 265 1.95 0.21 17.82
CA PRO A 265 3.36 0.60 17.82
C PRO A 265 3.81 1.16 16.47
N LEU A 266 4.62 2.22 16.48
CA LEU A 266 5.08 2.93 15.27
C LEU A 266 5.72 1.99 14.23
N ASN A 267 6.55 1.07 14.68
CA ASN A 267 7.25 0.11 13.80
C ASN A 267 6.33 -0.97 13.20
N LYS A 268 5.09 -1.05 13.67
CA LYS A 268 4.03 -1.90 13.10
C LYS A 268 3.09 -1.16 12.15
N ILE A 269 3.22 0.15 12.00
CA ILE A 269 2.47 0.95 11.03
C ILE A 269 3.24 0.97 9.70
N VAL A 270 2.60 0.52 8.63
CA VAL A 270 3.08 0.58 7.25
C VAL A 270 2.13 1.46 6.47
N LEU A 271 2.63 2.59 5.94
CA LEU A 271 1.81 3.62 5.32
C LEU A 271 1.50 3.28 3.85
N GLY A 272 0.22 3.19 3.52
CA GLY A 272 -0.29 3.00 2.16
C GLY A 272 -0.17 4.25 1.30
N MET A 273 0.25 4.04 0.06
CA MET A 273 0.41 5.05 -0.98
C MET A 273 -0.28 4.58 -2.26
N PRO A 274 -1.10 5.43 -2.91
CA PRO A 274 -1.78 5.04 -4.14
C PRO A 274 -0.88 5.28 -5.36
N PHE A 275 -0.83 4.32 -6.27
CA PHE A 275 -0.25 4.49 -7.61
C PHE A 275 -1.36 4.70 -8.66
N TYR A 276 -2.42 5.36 -8.27
CA TYR A 276 -3.57 5.72 -9.09
C TYR A 276 -4.13 7.06 -8.65
N GLY A 277 -4.98 7.63 -9.49
CA GLY A 277 -5.69 8.86 -9.18
C GLY A 277 -7.16 8.76 -9.53
N TYR A 278 -7.92 9.76 -9.12
CA TYR A 278 -9.32 9.93 -9.48
C TYR A 278 -9.51 11.09 -10.47
N VAL A 279 -10.45 10.92 -11.39
CA VAL A 279 -10.76 11.93 -12.41
C VAL A 279 -12.25 12.26 -12.41
N TRP A 280 -12.57 13.55 -12.24
CA TRP A 280 -13.92 14.08 -12.35
C TRP A 280 -14.06 14.96 -13.60
N GLN A 281 -15.29 15.14 -14.06
CA GLN A 281 -15.64 16.05 -15.15
C GLN A 281 -16.76 17.02 -14.75
N GLY A 282 -16.85 18.14 -15.48
CA GLY A 282 -17.85 19.16 -15.23
C GLY A 282 -17.72 19.80 -13.86
N CYS A 283 -16.50 19.88 -13.32
CA CYS A 283 -16.24 20.57 -12.06
C CYS A 283 -16.33 22.08 -12.28
N THR A 284 -16.83 22.83 -11.29
CA THR A 284 -16.86 24.28 -11.35
C THR A 284 -15.45 24.86 -11.40
N ASN A 285 -15.26 25.90 -12.21
CA ASN A 285 -13.97 26.55 -12.43
C ASN A 285 -13.61 27.53 -11.28
N ALA A 286 -13.56 27.00 -10.05
CA ALA A 286 -13.05 27.72 -8.90
C ALA A 286 -11.93 26.88 -8.27
N LYS A 287 -10.92 27.52 -7.70
CA LYS A 287 -9.76 26.83 -7.07
C LYS A 287 -9.16 25.74 -7.98
N ASN A 288 -9.14 25.96 -9.29
CA ASN A 288 -8.65 24.98 -10.29
C ASN A 288 -9.36 23.62 -10.17
N GLY A 289 -10.66 23.62 -9.88
CA GLY A 289 -11.48 22.42 -9.73
C GLY A 289 -11.33 21.68 -8.40
N GLU A 290 -10.44 22.09 -7.48
CA GLU A 290 -10.26 21.43 -6.18
C GLU A 290 -11.38 21.80 -5.20
N TYR A 291 -11.89 20.79 -4.49
CA TYR A 291 -13.05 20.91 -3.56
C TYR A 291 -14.31 21.49 -4.22
N GLN A 292 -14.51 21.21 -5.50
CA GLN A 292 -15.65 21.70 -6.25
C GLN A 292 -16.70 20.62 -6.49
N THR A 293 -17.92 21.06 -6.74
CA THR A 293 -18.97 20.16 -7.24
C THR A 293 -18.72 19.87 -8.71
N CYS A 294 -18.74 18.59 -9.07
CA CYS A 294 -18.57 18.07 -10.42
C CYS A 294 -19.85 17.36 -10.87
N THR A 295 -20.00 17.14 -12.17
CA THR A 295 -21.14 16.37 -12.71
C THR A 295 -21.01 14.88 -12.39
N GLY A 296 -19.80 14.35 -12.32
CA GLY A 296 -19.51 12.97 -11.98
C GLY A 296 -18.11 12.54 -12.36
N PRO A 297 -17.85 11.23 -12.39
CA PRO A 297 -16.58 10.67 -12.88
C PRO A 297 -16.39 10.98 -14.38
N ALA A 298 -15.14 11.12 -14.80
CA ALA A 298 -14.76 11.12 -16.20
C ALA A 298 -14.28 9.72 -16.61
N LYS A 299 -13.97 9.53 -17.90
CA LYS A 299 -13.38 8.31 -18.40
C LYS A 299 -12.06 8.02 -17.67
N GLY A 300 -11.93 6.84 -17.08
CA GLY A 300 -10.69 6.36 -16.47
C GLY A 300 -9.92 5.39 -17.37
N THR A 301 -8.87 4.79 -16.86
CA THR A 301 -8.04 3.82 -17.61
C THR A 301 -8.78 2.50 -17.80
N TRP A 302 -9.35 1.95 -16.75
CA TRP A 302 -10.10 0.67 -16.76
C TRP A 302 -11.54 0.85 -16.28
N GLU A 303 -11.75 1.72 -15.33
CA GLU A 303 -13.02 2.03 -14.71
C GLU A 303 -13.28 3.53 -14.79
N GLU A 304 -14.54 3.94 -14.90
CA GLU A 304 -14.89 5.36 -14.83
C GLU A 304 -14.36 5.98 -13.54
N GLY A 305 -13.76 7.15 -13.65
CA GLY A 305 -13.30 7.91 -12.52
C GLY A 305 -11.95 7.47 -11.94
N SER A 306 -11.33 6.38 -12.39
CA SER A 306 -10.04 5.91 -11.88
C SER A 306 -8.98 5.87 -12.98
N LEU A 307 -7.82 6.47 -12.73
CA LEU A 307 -6.68 6.52 -13.65
C LEU A 307 -5.46 5.85 -13.04
N GLU A 308 -4.83 4.92 -13.77
CA GLU A 308 -3.49 4.43 -13.42
C GLU A 308 -2.47 5.56 -13.47
N TYR A 309 -1.46 5.54 -12.59
CA TYR A 309 -0.41 6.57 -12.62
C TYR A 309 0.31 6.63 -13.96
N SER A 310 0.59 5.50 -14.59
CA SER A 310 1.23 5.46 -15.92
C SER A 310 0.38 6.12 -17.00
N ASP A 311 -0.95 6.04 -16.89
CA ASP A 311 -1.87 6.72 -17.80
C ASP A 311 -1.86 8.24 -17.54
N ILE A 312 -1.89 8.65 -16.27
CA ILE A 312 -1.75 10.07 -15.88
C ILE A 312 -0.47 10.65 -16.45
N ALA A 313 0.66 9.97 -16.26
CA ALA A 313 1.97 10.40 -16.72
C ALA A 313 2.04 10.49 -18.26
N ALA A 314 1.47 9.51 -18.96
CA ALA A 314 1.55 9.45 -20.42
C ALA A 314 0.60 10.40 -21.15
N ASN A 315 -0.63 10.58 -20.63
CA ASN A 315 -1.72 11.19 -21.38
C ASN A 315 -2.26 12.50 -20.80
N TYR A 316 -1.89 12.85 -19.54
CA TYR A 316 -2.41 14.05 -18.86
C TYR A 316 -1.30 14.97 -18.35
N LEU A 317 -0.25 14.44 -17.75
CA LEU A 317 0.85 15.23 -17.21
C LEU A 317 1.64 15.91 -18.34
N ASN A 318 1.80 17.25 -18.26
CA ASN A 318 2.48 18.06 -19.27
C ASN A 318 1.83 17.97 -20.67
N LYS A 319 0.53 17.70 -20.76
CA LYS A 319 -0.21 17.67 -22.02
C LYS A 319 -1.00 18.96 -22.22
N PRO A 320 -1.27 19.36 -23.49
CA PRO A 320 -2.10 20.54 -23.78
C PRO A 320 -3.44 20.47 -23.07
N GLY A 321 -3.87 21.61 -22.53
CA GLY A 321 -5.13 21.76 -21.78
C GLY A 321 -5.02 21.41 -20.29
N PHE A 322 -4.00 20.66 -19.85
CA PHE A 322 -3.81 20.31 -18.44
C PHE A 322 -2.69 21.14 -17.80
N THR A 323 -2.99 21.69 -16.62
CA THR A 323 -2.03 22.40 -15.77
C THR A 323 -1.90 21.67 -14.44
N ARG A 324 -0.65 21.42 -14.01
CA ARG A 324 -0.37 20.86 -12.69
C ARG A 324 -0.46 21.98 -11.65
N TYR A 325 -1.22 21.71 -10.60
CA TYR A 325 -1.31 22.56 -9.40
C TYR A 325 -0.78 21.77 -8.19
N TRP A 326 -0.30 22.52 -7.21
CA TRP A 326 0.22 21.98 -5.95
C TRP A 326 -0.58 22.52 -4.78
N ASN A 327 -1.18 21.67 -3.99
CA ASN A 327 -1.79 22.05 -2.74
C ASN A 327 -0.73 22.00 -1.61
N ALA A 328 -0.32 23.18 -1.15
CA ALA A 328 0.73 23.31 -0.15
C ALA A 328 0.28 22.83 1.25
N ALA A 329 -1.01 22.79 1.57
CA ALA A 329 -1.53 22.25 2.82
C ALA A 329 -1.50 20.74 2.81
N THR A 330 -2.12 20.10 1.83
CA THR A 330 -2.23 18.64 1.73
C THR A 330 -0.96 17.95 1.23
N LYS A 331 -0.03 18.70 0.63
CA LYS A 331 1.18 18.17 -0.03
C LYS A 331 0.86 17.21 -1.16
N THR A 332 -0.13 17.55 -1.96
CA THR A 332 -0.58 16.75 -3.10
C THR A 332 -0.63 17.56 -4.39
N PRO A 333 -0.30 16.94 -5.54
CA PRO A 333 -0.54 17.51 -6.85
C PRO A 333 -1.98 17.26 -7.31
N SER A 334 -2.42 18.10 -8.23
CA SER A 334 -3.60 17.88 -9.05
C SER A 334 -3.36 18.34 -10.49
N LEU A 335 -4.14 17.81 -11.44
CA LEU A 335 -4.20 18.34 -12.79
C LEU A 335 -5.57 18.96 -13.02
N TRP A 336 -5.58 20.12 -13.64
CA TRP A 336 -6.79 20.85 -14.00
C TRP A 336 -6.81 21.16 -15.49
N ASN A 337 -7.95 20.87 -16.12
CA ASN A 337 -8.28 21.35 -17.45
C ASN A 337 -9.62 22.09 -17.39
N PRO A 338 -9.64 23.44 -17.63
CA PRO A 338 -10.88 24.22 -17.61
C PRO A 338 -11.83 23.82 -18.75
N ASP A 339 -11.32 23.31 -19.88
CA ASP A 339 -12.14 22.79 -20.95
C ASP A 339 -12.76 21.46 -20.50
N GLY A 340 -14.08 21.46 -20.28
CA GLY A 340 -14.79 20.31 -19.73
C GLY A 340 -14.76 20.19 -18.20
N GLY A 341 -14.04 21.08 -17.48
CA GLY A 341 -13.96 21.07 -16.04
C GLY A 341 -13.37 19.76 -15.51
N ILE A 342 -12.23 19.31 -16.08
CA ILE A 342 -11.60 18.04 -15.70
C ILE A 342 -10.63 18.28 -14.53
N TYR A 343 -10.87 17.61 -13.41
CA TYR A 343 -9.98 17.60 -12.25
C TYR A 343 -9.43 16.19 -12.03
N ILE A 344 -8.11 16.06 -11.88
CA ILE A 344 -7.43 14.79 -11.57
C ILE A 344 -6.66 14.94 -10.26
N ALA A 345 -7.04 14.14 -9.26
CA ALA A 345 -6.29 13.98 -8.02
C ALA A 345 -5.35 12.77 -8.15
N TYR A 346 -4.08 12.93 -7.80
CA TYR A 346 -3.09 11.85 -7.90
C TYR A 346 -1.91 12.10 -6.97
N ASP A 347 -0.98 11.16 -6.93
CA ASP A 347 0.35 11.33 -6.33
C ASP A 347 1.44 11.28 -7.40
N ASP A 348 2.49 12.06 -7.21
CA ASP A 348 3.70 12.03 -8.04
C ASP A 348 4.96 11.88 -7.19
N ALA A 349 6.13 11.92 -7.81
CA ALA A 349 7.40 11.75 -7.11
C ALA A 349 7.62 12.79 -5.99
N GLU A 350 7.07 14.02 -6.13
CA GLU A 350 7.17 15.08 -5.11
C GLU A 350 6.32 14.73 -3.88
N SER A 351 5.03 14.44 -4.07
CA SER A 351 4.13 14.09 -2.97
C SER A 351 4.52 12.77 -2.28
N ILE A 352 4.93 11.75 -3.06
CA ILE A 352 5.48 10.50 -2.54
C ILE A 352 6.74 10.78 -1.71
N GLY A 353 7.67 11.61 -2.19
CA GLY A 353 8.86 12.00 -1.45
C GLY A 353 8.56 12.58 -0.07
N LEU A 354 7.57 13.46 0.03
CA LEU A 354 7.13 14.04 1.31
C LEU A 354 6.45 13.01 2.23
N LYS A 355 5.69 12.06 1.68
CA LYS A 355 5.14 10.93 2.45
C LYS A 355 6.25 10.00 2.96
N LEU A 356 7.30 9.77 2.17
CA LEU A 356 8.48 9.01 2.61
C LEU A 356 9.23 9.71 3.75
N ASP A 357 9.39 11.04 3.66
CA ASP A 357 9.97 11.84 4.75
C ASP A 357 9.12 11.74 6.02
N TYR A 358 7.80 11.81 5.90
CA TYR A 358 6.88 11.60 7.01
C TYR A 358 7.06 10.20 7.65
N VAL A 359 7.15 9.13 6.85
CA VAL A 359 7.40 7.76 7.34
C VAL A 359 8.71 7.66 8.12
N VAL A 360 9.77 8.33 7.65
CA VAL A 360 11.08 8.35 8.32
C VAL A 360 11.00 9.16 9.63
N GLN A 361 10.44 10.36 9.57
CA GLN A 361 10.32 11.27 10.73
C GLN A 361 9.46 10.67 11.84
N GLN A 362 8.34 10.05 11.49
CA GLN A 362 7.45 9.36 12.44
C GLN A 362 7.96 7.97 12.84
N LYS A 363 9.09 7.51 12.31
CA LYS A 363 9.68 6.19 12.60
C LYS A 363 8.73 5.02 12.30
N LEU A 364 7.85 5.15 11.30
CA LEU A 364 6.92 4.10 10.90
C LEU A 364 7.65 2.88 10.35
N GLY A 365 7.00 1.72 10.33
CA GLY A 365 7.56 0.43 9.92
C GLY A 365 7.92 0.31 8.44
N GLY A 366 7.33 1.15 7.59
CA GLY A 366 7.57 1.11 6.14
C GLY A 366 6.43 1.71 5.34
N VAL A 367 6.36 1.32 4.08
CA VAL A 367 5.33 1.75 3.14
C VAL A 367 4.65 0.56 2.46
N MET A 368 3.40 0.76 2.07
CA MET A 368 2.61 -0.16 1.26
C MET A 368 2.14 0.57 0.00
N ILE A 369 1.98 -0.14 -1.09
CA ILE A 369 1.63 0.41 -2.39
C ILE A 369 0.37 -0.29 -2.91
N TRP A 370 -0.68 0.46 -3.16
CA TRP A 370 -1.85 0.05 -3.93
C TRP A 370 -1.82 0.72 -5.30
N GLU A 371 -1.54 0.10 -6.41
CA GLU A 371 -0.98 -1.23 -6.55
C GLU A 371 0.19 -1.17 -7.56
N ILE A 372 1.08 -2.12 -7.53
CA ILE A 372 2.39 -2.02 -8.20
C ILE A 372 2.36 -2.12 -9.73
N THR A 373 1.23 -2.54 -10.33
CA THR A 373 1.17 -2.71 -11.80
C THR A 373 0.84 -1.41 -12.54
N THR A 374 0.44 -0.37 -11.80
CA THR A 374 0.00 0.92 -12.34
C THR A 374 1.12 1.95 -12.51
N ASP A 375 2.33 1.67 -12.00
CA ASP A 375 3.56 2.44 -12.21
C ASP A 375 4.53 1.65 -13.13
N ARG A 376 4.20 1.58 -14.42
CA ARG A 376 4.82 0.67 -15.40
C ARG A 376 6.29 0.99 -15.66
N ASP A 377 6.68 2.24 -15.59
CA ASP A 377 8.07 2.72 -15.76
C ASP A 377 8.83 2.80 -14.44
N ARG A 378 8.18 2.50 -13.32
CA ARG A 378 8.74 2.50 -11.96
C ARG A 378 9.23 3.87 -11.50
N SER A 379 8.64 4.93 -12.02
CA SER A 379 9.02 6.31 -11.66
C SER A 379 8.63 6.68 -10.23
N LEU A 380 7.62 6.02 -9.64
CA LEU A 380 7.27 6.12 -8.23
C LEU A 380 7.94 5.05 -7.37
N LEU A 381 8.01 3.80 -7.84
CA LEU A 381 8.57 2.69 -7.07
C LEU A 381 10.09 2.86 -6.84
N THR A 382 10.81 3.38 -7.82
CA THR A 382 12.28 3.54 -7.71
C THR A 382 12.70 4.48 -6.58
N PRO A 383 12.17 5.71 -6.45
CA PRO A 383 12.52 6.59 -5.32
C PRO A 383 12.04 6.03 -3.97
N ILE A 384 10.93 5.30 -3.93
CA ILE A 384 10.47 4.60 -2.70
C ILE A 384 11.52 3.58 -2.26
N ALA A 385 11.96 2.71 -3.16
CA ALA A 385 12.96 1.69 -2.84
C ALA A 385 14.30 2.32 -2.42
N ALA A 386 14.76 3.35 -3.12
CA ALA A 386 15.98 4.07 -2.77
C ALA A 386 15.89 4.64 -1.34
N ARG A 387 14.79 5.29 -0.98
CA ARG A 387 14.60 5.94 0.32
C ARG A 387 14.39 4.94 1.46
N MET A 388 13.61 3.86 1.21
CA MET A 388 13.22 2.90 2.25
C MET A 388 14.22 1.76 2.43
N LEU A 389 14.89 1.32 1.37
CA LEU A 389 15.78 0.16 1.42
C LEU A 389 17.27 0.54 1.38
N GLY A 390 17.58 1.79 1.04
CA GLY A 390 18.95 2.22 0.78
C GLY A 390 19.54 1.57 -0.48
N ALA A 391 18.68 1.10 -1.39
CA ALA A 391 19.09 0.53 -2.66
C ALA A 391 19.35 1.65 -3.68
N PRO A 392 20.36 1.52 -4.57
CA PRO A 392 20.64 2.48 -5.61
C PRO A 392 19.55 2.54 -6.69
#